data_736964059a8ae45709502d75633028b6
#
_entry.id   736964059a8ae45709502d75633028b6
#
_cell.length_a   1.000
_cell.length_b   1.000
_cell.length_c   1.000
_cell.angle_alpha   90.00
_cell.angle_beta   90.00
_cell.angle_gamma   90.00
#
_symmetry.space_group_name_H-M   'P 1'
#
loop_
_entity.id
_entity.type
_entity.pdbx_description
1 polymer ?
#
loop_
_entity_poly.entity_id
_entity_poly.type
_entity_poly.pdbx_seq_one_letter_code
_entity_poly.pdbx_strand_id
1 'polypeptide(L)'
;MDRFVYQSAPMRVVFGTGTLAELPAELERLSISRALVLTTPPQEKQGHDIAALLGARAAGIFSGATMHTPVDVTELAMAQVKALNADGVVAVGGGSTTGLGKAIALRTDLPQVVVPTSYAGSEMTPILGETRDGLKTTQSSPKILPETVVYDVDLTMSLPPGMTATSGMNAIAHAVEALYAREKNPIISLMAEEAIRALATALPVIVATPGDREARSGALYGAWLAGTCLGAVGMALHHKLCHTLGGTFDLPHAETHTIVLPHAMAYNAPAVPEVAARIARALGTSDAAQGLYDLARRLHAKLALKDIGMPESGIDRAADLAVTNAYWNPRPLERGAIRDLIARAFAGEAPVTVPLA
;
A
#
# COMPACT_ATOMS: atom_id res chain seq x y z
N MET A 1 12.48 23.84 -14.75
CA MET A 1 12.07 22.43 -14.54
C MET A 1 13.34 21.60 -14.48
N ASP A 2 13.54 20.85 -13.41
CA ASP A 2 14.71 20.01 -13.24
C ASP A 2 14.72 18.86 -14.27
N ARG A 3 15.92 18.34 -14.56
CA ARG A 3 16.04 17.17 -15.44
C ARG A 3 15.44 15.94 -14.76
N PHE A 4 14.61 15.19 -15.47
CA PHE A 4 14.02 13.94 -14.99
C PHE A 4 14.00 12.86 -16.08
N VAL A 5 13.82 11.61 -15.63
CA VAL A 5 13.47 10.47 -16.49
C VAL A 5 12.14 9.94 -16.00
N TYR A 6 11.22 9.69 -16.92
CA TYR A 6 9.93 9.07 -16.63
C TYR A 6 9.75 7.84 -17.52
N GLN A 7 9.39 6.75 -16.91
CA GLN A 7 9.01 5.52 -17.59
C GLN A 7 7.70 5.01 -16.98
N SER A 8 6.68 4.86 -17.80
CA SER A 8 5.41 4.24 -17.37
C SER A 8 5.59 2.72 -17.24
N ALA A 9 4.97 2.13 -16.22
CA ALA A 9 4.89 0.68 -16.11
C ALA A 9 3.97 0.11 -17.23
N PRO A 10 4.33 -1.01 -17.87
CA PRO A 10 3.54 -1.62 -18.95
C PRO A 10 2.36 -2.43 -18.36
N MET A 11 1.54 -1.79 -17.56
CA MET A 11 0.43 -2.40 -16.86
C MET A 11 -0.91 -1.93 -17.44
N ARG A 12 -1.86 -2.85 -17.54
CA ARG A 12 -3.25 -2.54 -17.90
C ARG A 12 -4.10 -2.40 -16.64
N VAL A 13 -4.92 -1.36 -16.59
CA VAL A 13 -5.88 -1.12 -15.52
C VAL A 13 -7.29 -1.11 -16.10
N VAL A 14 -8.18 -1.89 -15.48
CA VAL A 14 -9.63 -1.88 -15.71
C VAL A 14 -10.28 -1.32 -14.44
N PHE A 15 -11.02 -0.23 -14.54
CA PHE A 15 -11.52 0.48 -13.36
C PHE A 15 -13.01 0.82 -13.52
N GLY A 16 -13.81 0.51 -12.49
CA GLY A 16 -15.21 0.91 -12.43
C GLY A 16 -16.04 0.00 -11.53
N THR A 17 -17.34 0.27 -11.48
CA THR A 17 -18.32 -0.57 -10.81
C THR A 17 -18.67 -1.77 -11.69
N GLY A 18 -18.63 -2.99 -11.14
CA GLY A 18 -18.96 -4.22 -11.86
C GLY A 18 -17.90 -4.67 -12.88
N THR A 19 -16.71 -4.09 -12.86
CA THR A 19 -15.62 -4.45 -13.79
C THR A 19 -15.10 -5.86 -13.60
N LEU A 20 -15.42 -6.52 -12.47
CA LEU A 20 -15.13 -7.94 -12.28
C LEU A 20 -15.71 -8.82 -13.42
N ALA A 21 -16.80 -8.41 -14.03
CA ALA A 21 -17.40 -9.09 -15.20
C ALA A 21 -16.45 -9.16 -16.41
N GLU A 22 -15.45 -8.28 -16.48
CA GLU A 22 -14.44 -8.27 -17.57
C GLU A 22 -13.30 -9.25 -17.33
N LEU A 23 -13.20 -9.84 -16.13
CA LEU A 23 -12.10 -10.73 -15.76
C LEU A 23 -11.87 -11.90 -16.74
N PRO A 24 -12.91 -12.60 -17.26
CA PRO A 24 -12.71 -13.65 -18.26
C PRO A 24 -12.06 -13.15 -19.55
N ALA A 25 -12.41 -11.94 -20.01
CA ALA A 25 -11.81 -11.33 -21.20
C ALA A 25 -10.35 -10.91 -20.95
N GLU A 26 -10.03 -10.43 -19.75
CA GLU A 26 -8.65 -10.12 -19.37
C GLU A 26 -7.77 -11.37 -19.30
N LEU A 27 -8.28 -12.50 -18.82
CA LEU A 27 -7.57 -13.78 -18.86
C LEU A 27 -7.32 -14.24 -20.31
N GLU A 28 -8.33 -14.08 -21.19
CA GLU A 28 -8.18 -14.40 -22.61
C GLU A 28 -7.11 -13.55 -23.29
N ARG A 29 -7.10 -12.24 -23.01
CA ARG A 29 -6.09 -11.32 -23.52
C ARG A 29 -4.66 -11.72 -23.11
N LEU A 30 -4.50 -12.28 -21.92
CA LEU A 30 -3.22 -12.80 -21.40
C LEU A 30 -2.95 -14.25 -21.79
N SER A 31 -3.84 -14.88 -22.59
CA SER A 31 -3.76 -16.29 -22.95
C SER A 31 -3.78 -17.25 -21.75
N ILE A 32 -4.42 -16.85 -20.65
CA ILE A 32 -4.60 -17.67 -19.46
C ILE A 32 -5.83 -18.56 -19.68
N SER A 33 -5.62 -19.86 -19.71
CA SER A 33 -6.67 -20.86 -19.87
C SER A 33 -6.94 -21.67 -18.60
N ARG A 34 -6.01 -21.62 -17.62
CA ARG A 34 -6.05 -22.40 -16.38
C ARG A 34 -5.54 -21.56 -15.21
N ALA A 35 -6.35 -20.60 -14.76
CA ALA A 35 -6.00 -19.69 -13.68
C ALA A 35 -6.09 -20.34 -12.29
N LEU A 36 -5.07 -20.19 -11.44
CA LEU A 36 -5.19 -20.43 -10.01
C LEU A 36 -5.68 -19.15 -9.32
N VAL A 37 -6.85 -19.23 -8.67
CA VAL A 37 -7.41 -18.12 -7.90
C VAL A 37 -6.80 -18.10 -6.50
N LEU A 38 -6.25 -16.96 -6.08
CA LEU A 38 -5.58 -16.78 -4.79
C LEU A 38 -6.43 -15.89 -3.89
N THR A 39 -6.71 -16.36 -2.66
CA THR A 39 -7.43 -15.58 -1.63
C THR A 39 -6.80 -15.79 -0.26
N THR A 40 -7.21 -14.97 0.71
CA THR A 40 -6.98 -15.27 2.13
C THR A 40 -8.06 -16.22 2.66
N PRO A 41 -7.83 -16.94 3.79
CA PRO A 41 -8.85 -17.82 4.36
C PRO A 41 -10.21 -17.14 4.59
N PRO A 42 -10.30 -15.90 5.12
CA PRO A 42 -11.58 -15.20 5.27
C PRO A 42 -12.29 -14.87 3.95
N GLN A 43 -11.56 -14.84 2.83
CA GLN A 43 -12.07 -14.51 1.49
C GLN A 43 -12.31 -15.76 0.61
N GLU A 44 -12.25 -16.95 1.17
CA GLU A 44 -12.44 -18.21 0.41
C GLU A 44 -13.74 -18.23 -0.40
N LYS A 45 -14.86 -17.77 0.23
CA LYS A 45 -16.14 -17.65 -0.50
C LYS A 45 -16.02 -16.78 -1.74
N GLN A 46 -15.35 -15.64 -1.63
CA GLN A 46 -15.12 -14.75 -2.77
C GLN A 46 -14.28 -15.43 -3.86
N GLY A 47 -13.31 -16.25 -3.47
CA GLY A 47 -12.54 -17.10 -4.40
C GLY A 47 -13.44 -18.06 -5.17
N HIS A 48 -14.41 -18.68 -4.51
CA HIS A 48 -15.38 -19.56 -5.17
C HIS A 48 -16.29 -18.80 -6.14
N ASP A 49 -16.77 -17.61 -5.75
CA ASP A 49 -17.60 -16.77 -6.62
C ASP A 49 -16.84 -16.37 -7.90
N ILE A 50 -15.56 -16.05 -7.78
CA ILE A 50 -14.68 -15.72 -8.92
C ILE A 50 -14.38 -16.98 -9.77
N ALA A 51 -14.08 -18.11 -9.15
CA ALA A 51 -13.87 -19.34 -9.89
C ALA A 51 -15.13 -19.74 -10.70
N ALA A 52 -16.32 -19.53 -10.14
CA ALA A 52 -17.58 -19.74 -10.84
C ALA A 52 -17.74 -18.77 -12.04
N LEU A 53 -17.36 -17.50 -11.88
CA LEU A 53 -17.34 -16.51 -12.98
C LEU A 53 -16.38 -16.93 -14.11
N LEU A 54 -15.22 -17.47 -13.77
CA LEU A 54 -14.21 -17.92 -14.72
C LEU A 54 -14.59 -19.24 -15.43
N GLY A 55 -15.46 -20.04 -14.82
CA GLY A 55 -15.91 -21.32 -15.36
C GLY A 55 -14.73 -22.28 -15.65
N ALA A 56 -14.63 -22.77 -16.88
CA ALA A 56 -13.58 -23.71 -17.27
C ALA A 56 -12.15 -23.12 -17.21
N ARG A 57 -12.00 -21.81 -17.13
CA ARG A 57 -10.69 -21.16 -16.98
C ARG A 57 -10.17 -21.20 -15.55
N ALA A 58 -10.98 -21.49 -14.54
CA ALA A 58 -10.53 -21.70 -13.17
C ALA A 58 -9.91 -23.09 -13.02
N ALA A 59 -8.60 -23.17 -12.82
CA ALA A 59 -7.92 -24.42 -12.52
C ALA A 59 -8.15 -24.90 -11.08
N GLY A 60 -8.33 -23.96 -10.15
CA GLY A 60 -8.56 -24.22 -8.74
C GLY A 60 -8.46 -22.95 -7.90
N ILE A 61 -8.56 -23.12 -6.57
CA ILE A 61 -8.50 -22.02 -5.60
C ILE A 61 -7.43 -22.37 -4.55
N PHE A 62 -6.62 -21.39 -4.18
CA PHE A 62 -5.73 -21.47 -3.03
C PHE A 62 -6.08 -20.34 -2.03
N SER A 63 -6.67 -20.70 -0.89
CA SER A 63 -7.15 -19.77 0.13
C SER A 63 -6.16 -19.59 1.29
N GLY A 64 -4.87 -19.82 1.06
CA GLY A 64 -3.83 -19.79 2.09
C GLY A 64 -3.02 -18.50 2.14
N ALA A 65 -3.35 -17.47 1.35
CA ALA A 65 -2.58 -16.21 1.37
C ALA A 65 -2.62 -15.55 2.75
N THR A 66 -1.47 -15.12 3.27
CA THR A 66 -1.35 -14.50 4.58
C THR A 66 -0.38 -13.33 4.57
N MET A 67 -0.38 -12.53 5.64
CA MET A 67 0.48 -11.35 5.78
C MET A 67 1.96 -11.70 5.63
N HIS A 68 2.74 -10.74 5.12
CA HIS A 68 4.19 -10.84 4.97
C HIS A 68 4.68 -11.88 3.96
N THR A 69 3.77 -12.52 3.22
CA THR A 69 4.09 -13.49 2.16
C THR A 69 5.15 -14.52 2.62
N PRO A 70 4.83 -15.39 3.59
CA PRO A 70 5.77 -16.40 4.06
C PRO A 70 6.16 -17.35 2.91
N VAL A 71 7.43 -17.74 2.86
CA VAL A 71 7.96 -18.58 1.78
C VAL A 71 7.34 -19.96 1.79
N ASP A 72 7.05 -20.53 2.96
CA ASP A 72 6.38 -21.84 3.10
C ASP A 72 4.97 -21.81 2.49
N VAL A 73 4.20 -20.72 2.70
CA VAL A 73 2.89 -20.53 2.04
C VAL A 73 3.05 -20.41 0.53
N THR A 74 4.09 -19.71 0.07
CA THR A 74 4.40 -19.61 -1.36
C THR A 74 4.72 -21.00 -1.95
N GLU A 75 5.49 -21.84 -1.25
CA GLU A 75 5.81 -23.20 -1.68
C GLU A 75 4.58 -24.10 -1.78
N LEU A 76 3.63 -23.99 -0.84
CA LEU A 76 2.34 -24.70 -0.93
C LEU A 76 1.52 -24.25 -2.15
N ALA A 77 1.45 -22.96 -2.41
CA ALA A 77 0.77 -22.42 -3.59
C ALA A 77 1.44 -22.88 -4.90
N MET A 78 2.77 -22.91 -4.95
CA MET A 78 3.56 -23.40 -6.08
C MET A 78 3.31 -24.89 -6.36
N ALA A 79 3.14 -25.71 -5.31
CA ALA A 79 2.76 -27.11 -5.47
C ALA A 79 1.39 -27.25 -6.14
N GLN A 80 0.42 -26.39 -5.79
CA GLN A 80 -0.89 -26.35 -6.45
C GLN A 80 -0.80 -25.87 -7.91
N VAL A 81 -0.02 -24.80 -8.19
CA VAL A 81 0.23 -24.35 -9.58
C VAL A 81 0.66 -25.52 -10.44
N LYS A 82 1.64 -26.30 -9.96
CA LYS A 82 2.16 -27.48 -10.67
C LYS A 82 1.11 -28.61 -10.81
N ALA A 83 0.43 -28.96 -9.72
CA ALA A 83 -0.54 -30.07 -9.71
C ALA A 83 -1.73 -29.81 -10.63
N LEU A 84 -2.16 -28.56 -10.74
CA LEU A 84 -3.28 -28.14 -11.56
C LEU A 84 -2.85 -27.71 -12.98
N ASN A 85 -1.57 -27.72 -13.31
CA ASN A 85 -1.02 -27.16 -14.54
C ASN A 85 -1.58 -25.76 -14.81
N ALA A 86 -1.57 -24.90 -13.79
CA ALA A 86 -2.02 -23.52 -13.94
C ALA A 86 -1.03 -22.73 -14.82
N ASP A 87 -1.58 -21.95 -15.76
CA ASP A 87 -0.83 -21.12 -16.72
C ASP A 87 -0.96 -19.60 -16.41
N GLY A 88 -1.58 -19.26 -15.29
CA GLY A 88 -1.68 -17.91 -14.78
C GLY A 88 -2.30 -17.88 -13.39
N VAL A 89 -2.27 -16.72 -12.73
CA VAL A 89 -2.85 -16.52 -11.40
C VAL A 89 -3.81 -15.34 -11.38
N VAL A 90 -4.86 -15.44 -10.55
CA VAL A 90 -5.80 -14.36 -10.25
C VAL A 90 -5.75 -14.11 -8.74
N ALA A 91 -5.11 -13.01 -8.33
CA ALA A 91 -4.98 -12.66 -6.92
C ALA A 91 -6.13 -11.72 -6.49
N VAL A 92 -7.00 -12.20 -5.60
CA VAL A 92 -8.19 -11.46 -5.16
C VAL A 92 -8.06 -11.12 -3.69
N GLY A 93 -7.99 -9.84 -3.36
CA GLY A 93 -7.86 -9.39 -1.98
C GLY A 93 -6.95 -8.17 -1.81
N GLY A 94 -6.30 -8.08 -0.67
CA GLY A 94 -5.35 -7.01 -0.35
C GLY A 94 -3.90 -7.39 -0.61
N GLY A 95 -2.98 -6.76 0.14
CA GLY A 95 -1.54 -6.97 0.00
C GLY A 95 -1.05 -8.41 0.16
N SER A 96 -1.75 -9.24 0.96
CA SER A 96 -1.37 -10.65 1.17
C SER A 96 -1.53 -11.49 -0.08
N THR A 97 -2.67 -11.38 -0.77
CA THR A 97 -2.96 -12.12 -2.00
C THR A 97 -2.12 -11.60 -3.16
N THR A 98 -1.99 -10.28 -3.27
CA THR A 98 -1.09 -9.63 -4.24
C THR A 98 0.36 -10.10 -4.05
N GLY A 99 0.84 -10.15 -2.81
CA GLY A 99 2.17 -10.64 -2.47
C GLY A 99 2.39 -12.08 -2.91
N LEU A 100 1.42 -12.96 -2.64
CA LEU A 100 1.49 -14.37 -3.05
C LEU A 100 1.50 -14.52 -4.57
N GLY A 101 0.65 -13.77 -5.31
CA GLY A 101 0.66 -13.75 -6.78
C GLY A 101 2.02 -13.36 -7.34
N LYS A 102 2.60 -12.29 -6.80
CA LYS A 102 3.94 -11.82 -7.14
C LYS A 102 5.04 -12.84 -6.84
N ALA A 103 4.93 -13.53 -5.70
CA ALA A 103 5.90 -14.56 -5.30
C ALA A 103 5.87 -15.77 -6.26
N ILE A 104 4.69 -16.13 -6.75
CA ILE A 104 4.52 -17.15 -7.80
C ILE A 104 5.11 -16.64 -9.12
N ALA A 105 4.73 -15.44 -9.57
CA ALA A 105 5.22 -14.85 -10.82
C ALA A 105 6.75 -14.72 -10.85
N LEU A 106 7.37 -14.32 -9.73
CA LEU A 106 8.83 -14.26 -9.63
C LEU A 106 9.51 -15.61 -9.94
N ARG A 107 8.90 -16.71 -9.50
CA ARG A 107 9.45 -18.07 -9.64
C ARG A 107 9.11 -18.74 -10.96
N THR A 108 8.01 -18.34 -11.59
CA THR A 108 7.44 -19.05 -12.74
C THR A 108 7.36 -18.23 -14.01
N ASP A 109 7.39 -16.90 -13.88
CA ASP A 109 7.06 -15.95 -14.95
C ASP A 109 5.61 -16.09 -15.48
N LEU A 110 4.71 -16.70 -14.69
CA LEU A 110 3.30 -16.80 -15.04
C LEU A 110 2.63 -15.43 -14.99
N PRO A 111 1.77 -15.12 -15.98
CA PRO A 111 1.01 -13.89 -15.98
C PRO A 111 0.04 -13.84 -14.80
N GLN A 112 -0.17 -12.63 -14.27
CA GLN A 112 -1.02 -12.41 -13.12
C GLN A 112 -2.04 -11.30 -13.37
N VAL A 113 -3.27 -11.55 -12.94
CA VAL A 113 -4.32 -10.54 -12.81
C VAL A 113 -4.56 -10.30 -11.34
N VAL A 114 -4.54 -9.04 -10.90
CA VAL A 114 -4.84 -8.68 -9.52
C VAL A 114 -6.19 -7.98 -9.45
N VAL A 115 -7.01 -8.38 -8.48
CA VAL A 115 -8.32 -7.81 -8.19
C VAL A 115 -8.29 -7.29 -6.74
N PRO A 116 -7.89 -6.02 -6.53
CA PRO A 116 -7.75 -5.46 -5.18
C PRO A 116 -9.09 -5.28 -4.49
N THR A 117 -9.14 -5.60 -3.18
CA THR A 117 -10.30 -5.34 -2.31
C THR A 117 -9.98 -4.37 -1.17
N SER A 118 -8.80 -3.77 -1.19
CA SER A 118 -8.30 -2.76 -0.24
C SER A 118 -7.46 -1.71 -0.97
N TYR A 119 -6.93 -0.74 -0.26
CA TYR A 119 -6.15 0.38 -0.83
C TYR A 119 -4.64 0.20 -0.64
N ALA A 120 -4.14 -1.03 -0.71
CA ALA A 120 -2.76 -1.36 -0.37
C ALA A 120 -1.71 -0.77 -1.34
N GLY A 121 -2.02 -0.65 -2.64
CA GLY A 121 -1.12 -0.10 -3.67
C GLY A 121 -0.03 -1.06 -4.15
N SER A 122 0.16 -2.20 -3.49
CA SER A 122 1.17 -3.20 -3.86
C SER A 122 0.99 -3.74 -5.28
N GLU A 123 -0.25 -3.82 -5.75
CA GLU A 123 -0.63 -4.29 -7.09
C GLU A 123 -0.02 -3.44 -8.22
N MET A 124 0.38 -2.20 -7.92
CA MET A 124 0.94 -1.27 -8.90
C MET A 124 2.49 -1.25 -8.90
N THR A 125 3.13 -2.19 -8.20
CA THR A 125 4.59 -2.14 -8.01
C THR A 125 5.29 -3.41 -8.50
N PRO A 126 6.54 -3.31 -9.03
CA PRO A 126 7.39 -4.45 -9.32
C PRO A 126 8.16 -4.95 -8.07
N ILE A 127 7.61 -4.73 -6.86
CA ILE A 127 8.27 -4.98 -5.58
C ILE A 127 7.55 -6.12 -4.85
N LEU A 128 8.32 -7.06 -4.32
CA LEU A 128 7.87 -8.17 -3.48
C LEU A 128 8.63 -8.16 -2.16
N GLY A 129 7.89 -8.24 -1.05
CA GLY A 129 8.44 -8.56 0.27
C GLY A 129 8.04 -9.97 0.66
N GLU A 130 9.01 -10.83 0.95
CA GLU A 130 8.80 -12.20 1.45
C GLU A 130 9.44 -12.37 2.84
N THR A 131 8.88 -13.26 3.64
CA THR A 131 9.43 -13.60 4.95
C THR A 131 9.88 -15.07 4.96
N ARG A 132 11.15 -15.31 5.33
CA ARG A 132 11.71 -16.62 5.57
C ARG A 132 12.36 -16.63 6.95
N ASP A 133 12.02 -17.60 7.80
CA ASP A 133 12.59 -17.76 9.14
C ASP A 133 12.53 -16.47 9.98
N GLY A 134 11.41 -15.75 9.89
CA GLY A 134 11.21 -14.46 10.58
C GLY A 134 11.96 -13.27 9.97
N LEU A 135 12.76 -13.48 8.93
CA LEU A 135 13.48 -12.41 8.24
C LEU A 135 12.73 -11.98 6.97
N LYS A 136 12.33 -10.71 6.92
CA LYS A 136 11.70 -10.11 5.74
C LYS A 136 12.76 -9.58 4.78
N THR A 137 12.70 -10.05 3.54
CA THR A 137 13.52 -9.55 2.42
C THR A 137 12.65 -8.88 1.38
N THR A 138 13.17 -7.86 0.72
CA THR A 138 12.47 -7.14 -0.35
C THR A 138 13.29 -7.19 -1.62
N GLN A 139 12.64 -7.50 -2.73
CA GLN A 139 13.28 -7.56 -4.05
C GLN A 139 12.39 -6.93 -5.11
N SER A 140 12.99 -6.50 -6.22
CA SER A 140 12.29 -5.89 -7.35
C SER A 140 12.64 -6.64 -8.64
N SER A 141 11.62 -6.88 -9.46
CA SER A 141 11.78 -7.52 -10.77
C SER A 141 10.61 -7.15 -11.68
N PRO A 142 10.82 -6.93 -12.98
CA PRO A 142 9.73 -6.74 -13.94
C PRO A 142 8.70 -7.89 -13.94
N LYS A 143 9.12 -9.12 -13.66
CA LYS A 143 8.24 -10.31 -13.56
C LYS A 143 7.21 -10.22 -12.44
N ILE A 144 7.48 -9.39 -11.43
CA ILE A 144 6.62 -9.24 -10.26
C ILE A 144 5.46 -8.27 -10.54
N LEU A 145 5.63 -7.38 -11.52
CA LEU A 145 4.61 -6.40 -11.87
C LEU A 145 3.41 -7.10 -12.51
N PRO A 146 2.18 -6.98 -11.95
CA PRO A 146 1.01 -7.57 -12.57
C PRO A 146 0.75 -7.04 -13.98
N GLU A 147 0.34 -7.90 -14.90
CA GLU A 147 -0.01 -7.53 -16.27
C GLU A 147 -1.33 -6.77 -16.34
N THR A 148 -2.29 -7.14 -15.47
CA THR A 148 -3.59 -6.47 -15.38
C THR A 148 -4.01 -6.30 -13.93
N VAL A 149 -4.56 -5.14 -13.62
CA VAL A 149 -5.26 -4.87 -12.36
C VAL A 149 -6.71 -4.50 -12.66
N VAL A 150 -7.64 -5.22 -12.05
CA VAL A 150 -9.08 -4.97 -12.18
C VAL A 150 -9.57 -4.34 -10.86
N TYR A 151 -9.81 -3.05 -10.88
CA TYR A 151 -10.37 -2.30 -9.77
C TYR A 151 -11.88 -2.28 -9.86
N ASP A 152 -12.54 -3.16 -9.14
CA ASP A 152 -14.00 -3.16 -9.02
C ASP A 152 -14.43 -2.49 -7.72
N VAL A 153 -15.16 -1.39 -7.85
CA VAL A 153 -15.64 -0.60 -6.71
C VAL A 153 -16.51 -1.45 -5.78
N ASP A 154 -17.32 -2.36 -6.34
CA ASP A 154 -18.23 -3.20 -5.56
C ASP A 154 -17.51 -4.12 -4.57
N LEU A 155 -16.28 -4.53 -4.88
CA LEU A 155 -15.48 -5.38 -4.00
C LEU A 155 -14.94 -4.64 -2.77
N THR A 156 -14.94 -3.31 -2.80
CA THR A 156 -14.54 -2.48 -1.65
C THR A 156 -15.69 -2.20 -0.68
N MET A 157 -16.94 -2.45 -1.08
CA MET A 157 -18.14 -2.16 -0.28
C MET A 157 -18.17 -2.94 1.04
N SER A 158 -17.58 -4.12 1.08
CA SER A 158 -17.47 -4.95 2.27
C SER A 158 -16.28 -4.61 3.19
N LEU A 159 -15.37 -3.72 2.75
CA LEU A 159 -14.21 -3.33 3.55
C LEU A 159 -14.67 -2.52 4.77
N PRO A 160 -14.40 -2.99 6.02
CA PRO A 160 -14.84 -2.30 7.23
C PRO A 160 -14.31 -0.85 7.29
N PRO A 161 -15.07 0.10 7.87
CA PRO A 161 -14.65 1.51 7.96
C PRO A 161 -13.27 1.72 8.58
N GLY A 162 -12.92 0.99 9.65
CA GLY A 162 -11.59 1.09 10.28
C GLY A 162 -10.47 0.64 9.35
N MET A 163 -10.65 -0.47 8.62
CA MET A 163 -9.68 -0.93 7.63
C MET A 163 -9.63 0.01 6.40
N THR A 164 -10.77 0.57 6.01
CA THR A 164 -10.83 1.59 4.96
C THR A 164 -9.99 2.80 5.33
N ALA A 165 -10.14 3.29 6.56
CA ALA A 165 -9.41 4.44 7.09
C ALA A 165 -7.89 4.19 7.07
N THR A 166 -7.43 3.11 7.69
CA THR A 166 -5.99 2.83 7.80
C THR A 166 -5.36 2.47 6.46
N SER A 167 -6.04 1.69 5.61
CA SER A 167 -5.56 1.37 4.27
C SER A 167 -5.50 2.61 3.37
N GLY A 168 -6.48 3.51 3.47
CA GLY A 168 -6.48 4.78 2.74
C GLY A 168 -5.38 5.74 3.21
N MET A 169 -5.13 5.82 4.52
CA MET A 169 -4.01 6.61 5.07
C MET A 169 -2.66 6.05 4.63
N ASN A 170 -2.51 4.73 4.54
CA ASN A 170 -1.32 4.09 3.96
C ASN A 170 -1.15 4.50 2.48
N ALA A 171 -2.22 4.51 1.69
CA ALA A 171 -2.15 5.00 0.31
C ALA A 171 -1.74 6.48 0.24
N ILE A 172 -2.28 7.34 1.11
CA ILE A 172 -1.85 8.75 1.21
C ILE A 172 -0.34 8.84 1.51
N ALA A 173 0.20 7.96 2.36
CA ALA A 173 1.62 7.95 2.68
C ALA A 173 2.52 7.69 1.46
N HIS A 174 2.11 6.80 0.56
CA HIS A 174 2.81 6.57 -0.71
C HIS A 174 2.88 7.85 -1.54
N ALA A 175 1.75 8.55 -1.68
CA ALA A 175 1.66 9.79 -2.46
C ALA A 175 2.44 10.94 -1.80
N VAL A 176 2.40 11.06 -0.48
CA VAL A 176 3.15 12.07 0.28
C VAL A 176 4.65 11.91 0.06
N GLU A 177 5.19 10.70 0.20
CA GLU A 177 6.62 10.46 -0.03
C GLU A 177 7.01 10.62 -1.51
N ALA A 178 6.13 10.28 -2.43
CA ALA A 178 6.38 10.45 -3.85
C ALA A 178 6.58 11.93 -4.26
N LEU A 179 5.92 12.87 -3.57
CA LEU A 179 6.05 14.30 -3.84
C LEU A 179 7.45 14.85 -3.54
N TYR A 180 8.18 14.28 -2.59
CA TYR A 180 9.54 14.67 -2.25
C TYR A 180 10.59 13.58 -2.54
N ALA A 181 10.21 12.49 -3.18
CA ALA A 181 11.15 11.43 -3.56
C ALA A 181 12.31 11.97 -4.40
N ARG A 182 13.44 11.28 -4.36
CA ARG A 182 14.63 11.64 -5.16
C ARG A 182 14.34 11.58 -6.67
N GLU A 183 13.55 10.59 -7.09
CA GLU A 183 13.16 10.33 -8.48
C GLU A 183 11.86 11.05 -8.89
N LYS A 184 11.36 11.97 -8.06
CA LYS A 184 10.16 12.74 -8.36
C LYS A 184 10.23 13.39 -9.74
N ASN A 185 9.12 13.46 -10.40
CA ASN A 185 8.97 14.13 -11.69
C ASN A 185 7.57 14.76 -11.80
N PRO A 186 7.31 15.64 -12.76
CA PRO A 186 6.04 16.34 -12.87
C PRO A 186 4.82 15.41 -12.98
N ILE A 187 4.94 14.28 -13.67
CA ILE A 187 3.82 13.34 -13.88
C ILE A 187 3.46 12.68 -12.56
N ILE A 188 4.44 12.09 -11.87
CA ILE A 188 4.22 11.46 -10.56
C ILE A 188 3.75 12.48 -9.53
N SER A 189 4.25 13.72 -9.58
CA SER A 189 3.81 14.77 -8.66
C SER A 189 2.34 15.18 -8.87
N LEU A 190 1.85 15.20 -10.12
CA LEU A 190 0.43 15.43 -10.41
C LEU A 190 -0.44 14.27 -9.89
N MET A 191 -0.03 13.04 -10.14
CA MET A 191 -0.72 11.85 -9.65
C MET A 191 -0.77 11.80 -8.13
N ALA A 192 0.33 12.10 -7.46
CA ALA A 192 0.43 12.09 -6.00
C ALA A 192 -0.45 13.16 -5.34
N GLU A 193 -0.47 14.38 -5.88
CA GLU A 193 -1.35 15.46 -5.36
C GLU A 193 -2.83 15.08 -5.52
N GLU A 194 -3.21 14.53 -6.68
CA GLU A 194 -4.57 14.08 -6.93
C GLU A 194 -4.94 12.87 -6.06
N ALA A 195 -4.02 11.91 -5.83
CA ALA A 195 -4.25 10.79 -4.93
C ALA A 195 -4.57 11.24 -3.50
N ILE A 196 -3.79 12.19 -2.97
CA ILE A 196 -4.03 12.77 -1.64
C ILE A 196 -5.40 13.44 -1.59
N ARG A 197 -5.73 14.28 -2.58
CA ARG A 197 -7.01 14.99 -2.66
C ARG A 197 -8.20 14.02 -2.71
N ALA A 198 -8.15 13.01 -3.58
CA ALA A 198 -9.23 12.04 -3.75
C ALA A 198 -9.46 11.23 -2.47
N LEU A 199 -8.39 10.72 -1.85
CA LEU A 199 -8.49 9.96 -0.60
C LEU A 199 -8.95 10.84 0.57
N ALA A 200 -8.39 12.04 0.75
CA ALA A 200 -8.77 12.93 1.83
C ALA A 200 -10.23 13.37 1.75
N THR A 201 -10.79 13.45 0.54
CA THR A 201 -12.21 13.76 0.30
C THR A 201 -13.10 12.53 0.57
N ALA A 202 -12.71 11.36 0.05
CA ALA A 202 -13.56 10.18 0.06
C ALA A 202 -13.59 9.46 1.43
N LEU A 203 -12.44 9.32 2.10
CA LEU A 203 -12.35 8.51 3.33
C LEU A 203 -13.29 8.98 4.44
N PRO A 204 -13.43 10.29 4.77
CA PRO A 204 -14.39 10.74 5.78
C PRO A 204 -15.85 10.42 5.42
N VAL A 205 -16.21 10.48 4.13
CA VAL A 205 -17.54 10.13 3.65
C VAL A 205 -17.80 8.64 3.86
N ILE A 206 -16.84 7.78 3.51
CA ILE A 206 -16.97 6.33 3.69
C ILE A 206 -17.08 5.96 5.18
N VAL A 207 -16.32 6.61 6.06
CA VAL A 207 -16.40 6.34 7.51
C VAL A 207 -17.78 6.70 8.06
N ALA A 208 -18.37 7.81 7.60
CA ALA A 208 -19.69 8.25 8.00
C ALA A 208 -20.82 7.44 7.33
N THR A 209 -20.62 7.07 6.06
CA THR A 209 -21.62 6.35 5.23
C THR A 209 -20.90 5.23 4.45
N PRO A 210 -20.69 4.05 5.07
CA PRO A 210 -19.88 2.97 4.48
C PRO A 210 -20.39 2.44 3.14
N GLY A 211 -21.67 2.63 2.86
CA GLY A 211 -22.33 2.24 1.59
C GLY A 211 -22.25 3.28 0.48
N ASP A 212 -21.59 4.41 0.66
CA ASP A 212 -21.46 5.44 -0.39
C ASP A 212 -20.53 4.96 -1.52
N ARG A 213 -21.14 4.59 -2.63
CA ARG A 213 -20.44 4.00 -3.78
C ARG A 213 -19.56 5.02 -4.51
N GLU A 214 -19.97 6.28 -4.56
CA GLU A 214 -19.19 7.34 -5.20
C GLU A 214 -17.91 7.62 -4.38
N ALA A 215 -18.04 7.72 -3.06
CA ALA A 215 -16.89 7.85 -2.17
C ALA A 215 -15.97 6.63 -2.24
N ARG A 216 -16.51 5.40 -2.31
CA ARG A 216 -15.72 4.17 -2.53
C ARG A 216 -14.95 4.22 -3.85
N SER A 217 -15.60 4.67 -4.93
CA SER A 217 -14.95 4.87 -6.23
C SER A 217 -13.83 5.90 -6.14
N GLY A 218 -14.08 7.05 -5.50
CA GLY A 218 -13.07 8.08 -5.29
C GLY A 218 -11.87 7.60 -4.47
N ALA A 219 -12.09 6.82 -3.41
CA ALA A 219 -11.03 6.24 -2.61
C ALA A 219 -10.21 5.20 -3.39
N LEU A 220 -10.86 4.33 -4.15
CA LEU A 220 -10.19 3.32 -4.98
C LEU A 220 -9.36 3.97 -6.10
N TYR A 221 -9.89 5.03 -6.73
CA TYR A 221 -9.15 5.85 -7.69
C TYR A 221 -7.90 6.48 -7.08
N GLY A 222 -8.04 7.11 -5.90
CA GLY A 222 -6.90 7.69 -5.19
C GLY A 222 -5.86 6.64 -4.80
N ALA A 223 -6.29 5.43 -4.40
CA ALA A 223 -5.41 4.32 -4.07
C ALA A 223 -4.64 3.81 -5.29
N TRP A 224 -5.30 3.69 -6.46
CA TRP A 224 -4.61 3.36 -7.72
C TRP A 224 -3.51 4.36 -8.06
N LEU A 225 -3.81 5.68 -8.00
CA LEU A 225 -2.81 6.71 -8.26
C LEU A 225 -1.65 6.65 -7.26
N ALA A 226 -1.96 6.47 -5.95
CA ALA A 226 -0.95 6.33 -4.90
C ALA A 226 -0.05 5.09 -5.09
N GLY A 227 -0.64 3.96 -5.47
CA GLY A 227 0.09 2.74 -5.81
C GLY A 227 0.99 2.92 -7.03
N THR A 228 0.53 3.64 -8.06
CA THR A 228 1.33 4.01 -9.23
C THR A 228 2.54 4.86 -8.82
N CYS A 229 2.34 5.81 -7.90
CA CYS A 229 3.43 6.62 -7.36
C CYS A 229 4.44 5.75 -6.60
N LEU A 230 3.96 4.82 -5.74
CA LEU A 230 4.81 3.88 -4.99
C LEU A 230 5.70 3.03 -5.92
N GLY A 231 5.16 2.59 -7.05
CA GLY A 231 5.90 1.79 -8.04
C GLY A 231 6.91 2.59 -8.87
N ALA A 232 6.81 3.90 -8.90
CA ALA A 232 7.57 4.77 -9.78
C ALA A 232 8.76 5.48 -9.13
N VAL A 233 8.80 5.58 -7.80
CA VAL A 233 9.85 6.31 -7.06
C VAL A 233 10.28 5.57 -5.80
N GLY A 234 11.46 5.94 -5.27
CA GLY A 234 11.92 5.43 -3.97
C GLY A 234 11.17 6.06 -2.80
N MET A 235 11.03 5.30 -1.72
CA MET A 235 10.44 5.78 -0.46
C MET A 235 11.51 6.37 0.47
N ALA A 236 11.08 7.11 1.50
CA ALA A 236 11.95 7.88 2.39
C ALA A 236 11.73 7.53 3.88
N LEU A 237 11.86 8.52 4.77
CA LEU A 237 11.81 8.36 6.24
C LEU A 237 10.55 7.66 6.74
N HIS A 238 9.37 8.04 6.22
CA HIS A 238 8.11 7.46 6.68
C HIS A 238 8.10 5.93 6.53
N HIS A 239 8.39 5.44 5.31
CA HIS A 239 8.44 3.99 5.06
C HIS A 239 9.58 3.32 5.81
N LYS A 240 10.75 3.98 5.94
CA LYS A 240 11.85 3.45 6.77
C LYS A 240 11.40 3.24 8.21
N LEU A 241 10.70 4.21 8.80
CA LEU A 241 10.16 4.09 10.16
C LEU A 241 9.12 2.96 10.25
N CYS A 242 8.17 2.90 9.33
CA CYS A 242 7.13 1.87 9.35
C CYS A 242 7.71 0.45 9.19
N HIS A 243 8.70 0.26 8.31
CA HIS A 243 9.40 -1.01 8.16
C HIS A 243 10.21 -1.37 9.42
N THR A 244 10.85 -0.40 10.04
CA THR A 244 11.61 -0.60 11.28
C THR A 244 10.67 -0.99 12.43
N LEU A 245 9.59 -0.26 12.63
CA LEU A 245 8.62 -0.49 13.70
C LEU A 245 7.86 -1.80 13.50
N GLY A 246 7.33 -2.04 12.29
CA GLY A 246 6.63 -3.27 11.95
C GLY A 246 7.52 -4.50 12.08
N GLY A 247 8.76 -4.44 11.55
CA GLY A 247 9.69 -5.57 11.59
C GLY A 247 10.28 -5.85 12.97
N THR A 248 10.37 -4.83 13.87
CA THR A 248 10.98 -5.00 15.20
C THR A 248 9.96 -5.40 16.25
N PHE A 249 8.72 -4.92 16.16
CA PHE A 249 7.69 -5.04 17.19
C PHE A 249 6.43 -5.74 16.70
N ASP A 250 6.43 -6.29 15.48
CA ASP A 250 5.29 -6.96 14.84
C ASP A 250 4.02 -6.10 14.82
N LEU A 251 4.18 -4.79 14.56
CA LEU A 251 3.06 -3.86 14.52
C LEU A 251 2.24 -4.01 13.24
N PRO A 252 0.89 -3.83 13.31
CA PRO A 252 0.04 -3.89 12.15
C PRO A 252 0.39 -2.77 11.16
N HIS A 253 0.57 -3.16 9.88
CA HIS A 253 1.19 -2.32 8.85
C HIS A 253 0.43 -1.01 8.60
N ALA A 254 -0.85 -1.06 8.29
CA ALA A 254 -1.62 0.11 7.89
C ALA A 254 -1.83 1.10 9.05
N GLU A 255 -2.03 0.60 10.27
CA GLU A 255 -2.12 1.40 11.48
C GLU A 255 -0.80 2.10 11.79
N THR A 256 0.32 1.40 11.65
CA THR A 256 1.66 1.98 11.82
C THR A 256 1.88 3.13 10.84
N HIS A 257 1.53 2.94 9.56
CA HIS A 257 1.61 3.99 8.53
C HIS A 257 0.72 5.19 8.88
N THR A 258 -0.50 4.96 9.34
CA THR A 258 -1.44 6.01 9.74
C THR A 258 -0.89 6.88 10.86
N ILE A 259 -0.30 6.26 11.90
CA ILE A 259 0.22 6.97 13.08
C ILE A 259 1.51 7.73 12.75
N VAL A 260 2.43 7.12 12.00
CA VAL A 260 3.76 7.69 11.73
C VAL A 260 3.73 8.81 10.69
N LEU A 261 2.77 8.78 9.75
CA LEU A 261 2.73 9.69 8.60
C LEU A 261 2.78 11.18 8.98
N PRO A 262 1.94 11.70 9.89
CA PRO A 262 1.96 13.11 10.27
C PRO A 262 3.31 13.54 10.86
N HIS A 263 3.93 12.68 11.65
CA HIS A 263 5.20 12.97 12.32
C HIS A 263 6.38 12.98 11.33
N ALA A 264 6.41 12.03 10.38
CA ALA A 264 7.42 12.01 9.33
C ALA A 264 7.28 13.22 8.39
N MET A 265 6.03 13.64 8.10
CA MET A 265 5.79 14.88 7.33
C MET A 265 6.26 16.12 8.10
N ALA A 266 5.97 16.23 9.40
CA ALA A 266 6.45 17.33 10.23
C ALA A 266 7.98 17.43 10.26
N TYR A 267 8.67 16.29 10.32
CA TYR A 267 10.13 16.23 10.26
C TYR A 267 10.68 16.76 8.94
N ASN A 268 10.09 16.37 7.82
CA ASN A 268 10.56 16.72 6.48
C ASN A 268 10.09 18.10 6.00
N ALA A 269 8.99 18.63 6.49
CA ALA A 269 8.37 19.86 6.00
C ALA A 269 9.33 21.05 5.85
N PRO A 270 10.25 21.34 6.80
CA PRO A 270 11.17 22.44 6.67
C PRO A 270 12.19 22.29 5.52
N ALA A 271 12.52 21.07 5.13
CA ALA A 271 13.43 20.79 4.01
C ALA A 271 12.71 20.80 2.64
N VAL A 272 11.38 20.71 2.63
CA VAL A 272 10.55 20.65 1.41
C VAL A 272 9.31 21.54 1.51
N PRO A 273 9.46 22.87 1.80
CA PRO A 273 8.32 23.74 2.10
C PRO A 273 7.29 23.83 0.95
N GLU A 274 7.74 23.85 -0.30
CA GLU A 274 6.84 23.87 -1.46
C GLU A 274 6.01 22.57 -1.57
N VAL A 275 6.61 21.42 -1.28
CA VAL A 275 5.90 20.14 -1.25
C VAL A 275 4.93 20.10 -0.08
N ALA A 276 5.32 20.55 1.09
CA ALA A 276 4.42 20.65 2.25
C ALA A 276 3.19 21.53 1.94
N ALA A 277 3.38 22.66 1.25
CA ALA A 277 2.28 23.50 0.81
C ALA A 277 1.36 22.81 -0.21
N ARG A 278 1.91 21.98 -1.13
CA ARG A 278 1.11 21.19 -2.06
C ARG A 278 0.26 20.14 -1.34
N ILE A 279 0.86 19.43 -0.38
CA ILE A 279 0.16 18.41 0.43
C ILE A 279 -0.95 19.09 1.26
N ALA A 280 -0.66 20.20 1.92
CA ALA A 280 -1.65 20.96 2.68
C ALA A 280 -2.84 21.37 1.81
N ARG A 281 -2.59 21.89 0.61
CA ARG A 281 -3.63 22.26 -0.37
C ARG A 281 -4.46 21.05 -0.79
N ALA A 282 -3.84 19.89 -1.08
CA ALA A 282 -4.54 18.67 -1.46
C ALA A 282 -5.42 18.12 -0.31
N LEU A 283 -4.99 18.32 0.94
CA LEU A 283 -5.77 17.99 2.15
C LEU A 283 -6.85 19.03 2.48
N GLY A 284 -6.85 20.22 1.83
CA GLY A 284 -7.74 21.34 2.17
C GLY A 284 -7.39 22.02 3.49
N THR A 285 -6.12 22.09 3.87
CA THR A 285 -5.61 22.66 5.13
C THR A 285 -4.49 23.65 4.88
N SER A 286 -4.03 24.34 5.94
CA SER A 286 -2.87 25.26 5.88
C SER A 286 -1.56 24.61 6.29
N ASP A 287 -1.59 23.45 6.96
CA ASP A 287 -0.42 22.71 7.42
C ASP A 287 -0.54 21.24 7.05
N ALA A 288 0.44 20.69 6.37
CA ALA A 288 0.42 19.32 5.86
C ALA A 288 0.45 18.27 6.99
N ALA A 289 1.32 18.45 7.97
CA ALA A 289 1.50 17.50 9.06
C ALA A 289 0.28 17.48 9.99
N GLN A 290 -0.19 18.66 10.40
CA GLN A 290 -1.39 18.79 11.19
C GLN A 290 -2.63 18.29 10.43
N GLY A 291 -2.73 18.59 9.14
CA GLY A 291 -3.83 18.11 8.27
C GLY A 291 -3.90 16.59 8.17
N LEU A 292 -2.76 15.91 8.06
CA LEU A 292 -2.67 14.44 8.07
C LEU A 292 -3.11 13.87 9.43
N TYR A 293 -2.67 14.47 10.54
CA TYR A 293 -3.07 14.09 11.89
C TYR A 293 -4.58 14.28 12.12
N ASP A 294 -5.11 15.42 11.71
CA ASP A 294 -6.53 15.74 11.84
C ASP A 294 -7.40 14.85 10.94
N LEU A 295 -6.90 14.46 9.76
CA LEU A 295 -7.56 13.47 8.91
C LEU A 295 -7.63 12.11 9.62
N ALA A 296 -6.52 11.59 10.14
CA ALA A 296 -6.50 10.32 10.87
C ALA A 296 -7.47 10.34 12.07
N ARG A 297 -7.53 11.47 12.80
CA ARG A 297 -8.46 11.69 13.92
C ARG A 297 -9.93 11.67 13.46
N ARG A 298 -10.26 12.35 12.34
CA ARG A 298 -11.61 12.33 11.74
C ARG A 298 -12.04 10.94 11.28
N LEU A 299 -11.07 10.13 10.87
CA LEU A 299 -11.30 8.74 10.46
C LEU A 299 -11.41 7.78 11.64
N HIS A 300 -11.35 8.28 12.87
CA HIS A 300 -11.36 7.48 14.12
C HIS A 300 -10.25 6.44 14.18
N ALA A 301 -9.13 6.68 13.47
CA ALA A 301 -7.97 5.81 13.53
C ALA A 301 -7.23 5.94 14.87
N LYS A 302 -6.53 4.88 15.27
CA LYS A 302 -5.59 4.97 16.41
C LYS A 302 -4.49 5.96 16.07
N LEU A 303 -4.10 6.78 17.06
CA LEU A 303 -3.11 7.85 16.89
C LEU A 303 -1.80 7.59 17.66
N ALA A 304 -1.74 6.52 18.47
CA ALA A 304 -0.61 6.21 19.31
C ALA A 304 -0.04 4.81 19.01
N LEU A 305 1.28 4.70 18.87
CA LEU A 305 1.94 3.41 18.65
C LEU A 305 1.78 2.46 19.84
N LYS A 306 1.64 2.98 21.09
CA LYS A 306 1.34 2.18 22.27
C LYS A 306 0.00 1.44 22.15
N ASP A 307 -0.99 2.03 21.46
CA ASP A 307 -2.34 1.44 21.29
C ASP A 307 -2.37 0.31 20.26
N ILE A 308 -1.27 0.14 19.52
CA ILE A 308 -1.11 -0.95 18.54
C ILE A 308 -0.01 -1.95 18.94
N GLY A 309 0.49 -1.88 20.19
CA GLY A 309 1.37 -2.89 20.77
C GLY A 309 2.86 -2.51 20.86
N MET A 310 3.27 -1.30 20.49
CA MET A 310 4.65 -0.87 20.67
C MET A 310 5.00 -0.75 22.17
N PRO A 311 6.10 -1.36 22.65
CA PRO A 311 6.57 -1.12 24.02
C PRO A 311 7.32 0.22 24.13
N GLU A 312 7.15 0.94 25.24
CA GLU A 312 7.84 2.22 25.47
C GLU A 312 9.37 2.07 25.45
N SER A 313 9.88 0.97 26.01
CA SER A 313 11.31 0.64 25.98
C SER A 313 11.88 0.43 24.57
N GLY A 314 11.03 0.32 23.56
CA GLY A 314 11.40 0.16 22.16
C GLY A 314 11.78 1.47 21.44
N ILE A 315 11.49 2.65 22.02
CA ILE A 315 11.67 3.95 21.36
C ILE A 315 13.13 4.17 20.96
N ASP A 316 14.07 3.98 21.86
CA ASP A 316 15.51 4.19 21.60
C ASP A 316 16.02 3.20 20.55
N ARG A 317 15.63 1.91 20.65
CA ARG A 317 15.99 0.88 19.68
C ARG A 317 15.44 1.20 18.28
N ALA A 318 14.21 1.67 18.19
CA ALA A 318 13.61 2.06 16.93
C ALA A 318 14.36 3.25 16.29
N ALA A 319 14.77 4.24 17.09
CA ALA A 319 15.54 5.38 16.63
C ALA A 319 16.91 4.97 16.09
N ASP A 320 17.64 4.08 16.78
CA ASP A 320 18.92 3.54 16.33
C ASP A 320 18.81 2.80 15.00
N LEU A 321 17.81 1.95 14.87
CA LEU A 321 17.55 1.18 13.64
C LEU A 321 17.08 2.07 12.47
N ALA A 322 16.34 3.13 12.74
CA ALA A 322 15.85 4.03 11.71
C ALA A 322 16.98 4.79 11.01
N VAL A 323 18.03 5.17 11.74
CA VAL A 323 19.19 5.87 11.17
C VAL A 323 20.25 4.91 10.60
N THR A 324 20.13 3.61 10.89
CA THR A 324 21.00 2.58 10.33
C THR A 324 20.48 2.13 8.97
N ASN A 325 21.32 2.10 7.93
CA ASN A 325 20.90 1.77 6.57
C ASN A 325 19.67 2.60 6.13
N ALA A 326 19.73 3.90 6.36
CA ALA A 326 18.66 4.83 6.08
C ALA A 326 18.29 4.85 4.59
N TYR A 327 17.01 5.04 4.30
CA TYR A 327 16.57 5.41 2.96
C TYR A 327 17.01 6.84 2.66
N TRP A 328 17.08 7.19 1.38
CA TRP A 328 17.24 8.59 1.02
C TRP A 328 16.13 9.43 1.65
N ASN A 329 16.45 10.60 2.15
CA ASN A 329 15.47 11.51 2.73
C ASN A 329 15.87 12.97 2.43
N PRO A 330 14.91 13.89 2.19
CA PRO A 330 15.23 15.28 1.87
C PRO A 330 15.90 16.04 3.03
N ARG A 331 15.65 15.61 4.27
CA ARG A 331 16.31 16.11 5.48
C ARG A 331 17.25 15.05 6.03
N PRO A 332 18.51 15.39 6.40
CA PRO A 332 19.40 14.45 7.09
C PRO A 332 18.73 13.84 8.33
N LEU A 333 18.96 12.55 8.60
CA LEU A 333 18.37 11.87 9.74
C LEU A 333 19.25 12.05 10.98
N GLU A 334 18.73 12.76 11.97
CA GLU A 334 19.37 12.97 13.25
C GLU A 334 18.73 12.06 14.30
N ARG A 335 19.52 11.18 14.92
CA ARG A 335 19.06 10.16 15.87
C ARG A 335 18.15 10.76 16.96
N GLY A 336 18.55 11.89 17.56
CA GLY A 336 17.79 12.54 18.62
C GLY A 336 16.41 13.02 18.14
N ALA A 337 16.37 13.70 17.00
CA ALA A 337 15.10 14.18 16.43
C ALA A 337 14.19 13.03 15.98
N ILE A 338 14.76 11.93 15.45
CA ILE A 338 13.99 10.72 15.12
C ILE A 338 13.43 10.04 16.37
N ARG A 339 14.23 9.98 17.47
CA ARG A 339 13.76 9.49 18.76
C ARG A 339 12.57 10.29 19.28
N ASP A 340 12.65 11.61 19.23
CA ASP A 340 11.58 12.50 19.70
C ASP A 340 10.32 12.37 18.83
N LEU A 341 10.49 12.21 17.53
CA LEU A 341 9.40 11.89 16.60
C LEU A 341 8.69 10.60 17.01
N ILE A 342 9.45 9.51 17.24
CA ILE A 342 8.90 8.22 17.64
C ILE A 342 8.22 8.32 19.01
N ALA A 343 8.79 9.05 19.96
CA ALA A 343 8.21 9.25 21.29
C ALA A 343 6.84 9.97 21.22
N ARG A 344 6.70 11.00 20.37
CA ARG A 344 5.41 11.67 20.13
C ARG A 344 4.39 10.74 19.49
N ALA A 345 4.81 10.00 18.45
CA ALA A 345 3.96 9.00 17.80
C ALA A 345 3.54 7.89 18.78
N PHE A 346 4.44 7.49 19.69
CA PHE A 346 4.14 6.53 20.76
C PHE A 346 3.06 7.05 21.71
N ALA A 347 3.19 8.31 22.13
CA ALA A 347 2.24 8.95 23.05
C ALA A 347 0.88 9.29 22.41
N GLY A 348 0.81 9.40 21.08
CA GLY A 348 -0.37 9.89 20.34
C GLY A 348 -0.49 11.40 20.33
N GLU A 349 0.61 12.12 20.55
CA GLU A 349 0.67 13.58 20.51
C GLU A 349 0.52 14.09 19.07
N ALA A 350 0.13 15.35 18.92
CA ALA A 350 0.14 16.00 17.62
C ALA A 350 1.58 16.15 17.08
N PRO A 351 1.76 16.14 15.73
CA PRO A 351 3.06 16.33 15.13
C PRO A 351 3.62 17.74 15.43
N VAL A 352 4.95 17.84 15.54
CA VAL A 352 5.63 19.12 15.76
C VAL A 352 6.66 19.31 14.67
N THR A 353 6.53 20.42 13.94
CA THR A 353 7.52 20.84 12.94
C THR A 353 8.69 21.52 13.64
N VAL A 354 9.87 20.90 13.54
CA VAL A 354 11.12 21.45 14.09
C VAL A 354 11.90 22.09 12.94
N PRO A 355 12.26 23.38 13.01
CA PRO A 355 13.06 24.05 11.98
C PRO A 355 14.37 23.31 11.67
N LEU A 356 14.94 23.59 10.50
CA LEU A 356 16.31 23.19 10.20
C LEU A 356 17.27 23.99 11.09
N ALA A 357 18.28 23.32 11.61
CA ALA A 357 19.32 23.97 12.43
C ALA A 357 20.21 24.90 11.57
#